data_6b56bad9f1fb04152afcde515392e2e0
#
_entry.id   6b56bad9f1fb04152afcde515392e2e0
#
_cell.length_a   1.000
_cell.length_b   1.000
_cell.length_c   1.000
_cell.angle_alpha   90.00
_cell.angle_beta   90.00
_cell.angle_gamma   90.00
#
_symmetry.space_group_name_H-M   'P 1'
#
loop_
_entity.id
_entity.type
_entity.pdbx_description
1 polymer ?
#
loop_
_entity_poly.entity_id
_entity_poly.type
_entity_poly.pdbx_seq_one_letter_code
_entity_poly.pdbx_strand_id
1 'polypeptide(L)'
;MLRDLFVSTAAPCGPPLLRTMEKNCEKPELTPEELEARKKRHIRSFVMRRGHISAAQKRALDESLPQYQIEYAPELLDADKAFGRHAPLVLEIGCGMGETTAAIAQAHPEVNFLGCEVFVAGVGALAKRLDEMSLTNVRIVRHDAVEIVRDMIAENSLDGVHIYFPDPWRKARHHKRRLVAQPFIGLLASRIRPGGYIHCATDWENYSEQMLEVLEGEPLLENLHGAGNFSPVMGTPLCERPRTKFQARGERLGYGIWGLVYIRK
;
A
#
# COMPACT_ATOMS: atom_id res chain seq x y z
N MET A 1 -63.07 -56.33 22.56
CA MET A 1 -62.50 -57.60 22.06
C MET A 1 -61.02 -57.37 21.87
N LEU A 2 -60.21 -58.13 22.65
CA LEU A 2 -58.91 -58.71 22.36
C LEU A 2 -57.77 -57.68 22.00
N ARG A 3 -56.78 -57.43 22.95
CA ARG A 3 -55.54 -58.24 23.18
C ARG A 3 -54.55 -58.08 22.02
N ASP A 4 -53.30 -57.78 22.22
CA ASP A 4 -52.21 -58.23 23.10
C ASP A 4 -51.02 -57.28 22.98
N LEU A 5 -50.45 -56.88 24.09
CA LEU A 5 -49.13 -57.15 24.64
C LEU A 5 -47.95 -57.28 23.59
N PHE A 6 -47.01 -56.32 23.62
CA PHE A 6 -45.61 -56.65 23.55
C PHE A 6 -44.78 -55.71 24.43
N VAL A 7 -44.21 -56.26 25.47
CA VAL A 7 -43.19 -55.69 26.33
C VAL A 7 -41.85 -55.76 25.58
N SER A 8 -41.20 -54.62 25.44
CA SER A 8 -39.77 -54.61 25.03
C SER A 8 -39.00 -53.80 26.05
N THR A 9 -38.07 -54.44 26.68
CA THR A 9 -37.16 -53.99 27.72
C THR A 9 -36.14 -52.95 27.16
N ALA A 10 -36.19 -51.75 27.72
CA ALA A 10 -35.17 -50.72 27.46
C ALA A 10 -33.95 -50.99 28.34
N ALA A 11 -32.80 -51.12 27.70
CA ALA A 11 -31.50 -51.05 28.35
C ALA A 11 -31.11 -49.60 28.66
N PRO A 12 -30.42 -49.32 29.78
CA PRO A 12 -30.07 -47.95 30.15
C PRO A 12 -28.92 -47.43 29.27
N CYS A 13 -29.19 -46.32 28.63
CA CYS A 13 -28.19 -45.54 27.89
C CYS A 13 -27.31 -44.78 28.90
N GLY A 14 -26.04 -45.21 29.03
CA GLY A 14 -25.02 -44.47 29.80
C GLY A 14 -24.64 -43.16 29.12
N PRO A 15 -24.19 -42.15 29.88
CA PRO A 15 -23.83 -40.85 29.31
C PRO A 15 -22.64 -40.95 28.37
N PRO A 16 -22.58 -40.17 27.26
CA PRO A 16 -21.43 -40.16 26.39
C PRO A 16 -20.22 -39.54 27.08
N LEU A 17 -19.13 -40.28 27.14
CA LEU A 17 -17.81 -39.79 27.53
C LEU A 17 -17.40 -38.66 26.61
N LEU A 18 -17.44 -37.42 27.12
CA LEU A 18 -16.77 -36.25 26.54
C LEU A 18 -15.24 -36.50 26.52
N ARG A 19 -14.74 -37.00 25.40
CA ARG A 19 -13.32 -36.99 25.12
C ARG A 19 -12.91 -35.54 24.81
N THR A 20 -12.42 -34.82 25.81
CA THR A 20 -11.66 -33.60 25.65
C THR A 20 -10.40 -33.92 24.83
N MET A 21 -10.46 -33.70 23.52
CA MET A 21 -9.28 -33.60 22.69
C MET A 21 -8.64 -32.22 22.95
N GLU A 22 -7.73 -32.17 23.90
CA GLU A 22 -6.74 -31.09 23.98
C GLU A 22 -5.90 -31.13 22.69
N LYS A 23 -6.22 -30.26 21.74
CA LYS A 23 -5.33 -29.96 20.62
C LYS A 23 -4.19 -29.11 21.19
N ASN A 24 -3.18 -29.75 21.74
CA ASN A 24 -1.85 -29.17 21.86
C ASN A 24 -1.32 -28.96 20.42
N CYS A 25 -1.63 -27.80 19.84
CA CYS A 25 -1.00 -27.36 18.62
C CYS A 25 0.33 -26.73 19.01
N GLU A 26 1.34 -27.56 19.31
CA GLU A 26 2.71 -27.10 19.44
C GLU A 26 3.09 -26.45 18.10
N LYS A 27 3.37 -25.15 18.15
CA LYS A 27 3.92 -24.45 16.98
C LYS A 27 5.28 -25.07 16.71
N PRO A 28 5.54 -25.52 15.48
CA PRO A 28 6.83 -26.08 15.14
C PRO A 28 7.95 -25.08 15.51
N GLU A 29 8.95 -25.56 16.21
CA GLU A 29 10.14 -24.76 16.52
C GLU A 29 10.85 -24.43 15.21
N LEU A 30 11.11 -23.13 15.01
CA LEU A 30 11.78 -22.63 13.82
C LEU A 30 13.26 -23.04 13.86
N THR A 31 13.79 -23.49 12.74
CA THR A 31 15.23 -23.75 12.61
C THR A 31 16.05 -22.47 12.80
N PRO A 32 17.34 -22.56 13.17
CA PRO A 32 18.23 -21.39 13.25
C PRO A 32 18.25 -20.56 11.97
N GLU A 33 18.17 -21.19 10.80
CA GLU A 33 18.11 -20.52 9.49
C GLU A 33 16.79 -19.77 9.29
N GLU A 34 15.67 -20.36 9.68
CA GLU A 34 14.35 -19.70 9.63
C GLU A 34 14.26 -18.55 10.63
N LEU A 35 14.89 -18.66 11.81
CA LEU A 35 15.02 -17.58 12.77
C LEU A 35 15.87 -16.43 12.22
N GLU A 36 16.97 -16.72 11.54
CA GLU A 36 17.83 -15.74 10.89
C GLU A 36 17.11 -15.05 9.71
N ALA A 37 16.41 -15.82 8.87
CA ALA A 37 15.57 -15.31 7.79
C ALA A 37 14.41 -14.44 8.32
N ARG A 38 13.85 -14.79 9.50
CA ARG A 38 12.81 -14.01 10.16
C ARG A 38 13.34 -12.68 10.73
N LYS A 39 14.58 -12.67 11.23
CA LYS A 39 15.28 -11.44 11.66
C LYS A 39 15.60 -10.52 10.48
N LYS A 40 15.92 -11.08 9.31
CA LYS A 40 16.23 -10.35 8.06
C LYS A 40 14.98 -9.83 7.35
N ARG A 41 13.75 -10.32 7.66
CA ARG A 41 12.52 -9.79 7.09
C ARG A 41 12.29 -8.37 7.59
N HIS A 42 12.23 -7.42 6.66
CA HIS A 42 11.83 -6.05 7.01
C HIS A 42 10.43 -6.03 7.65
N ILE A 43 10.21 -5.08 8.53
CA ILE A 43 8.92 -4.92 9.20
C ILE A 43 7.96 -4.33 8.18
N ARG A 44 6.94 -5.09 7.78
CA ARG A 44 5.95 -4.63 6.80
C ARG A 44 5.20 -3.41 7.30
N SER A 45 5.09 -2.40 6.45
CA SER A 45 4.37 -1.15 6.69
C SER A 45 2.85 -1.31 6.61
N PHE A 46 2.36 -2.46 6.19
CA PHE A 46 0.95 -2.75 5.96
C PHE A 46 0.49 -4.05 6.64
N VAL A 47 -0.81 -4.25 6.71
CA VAL A 47 -1.45 -5.52 7.09
C VAL A 47 -2.30 -6.02 5.94
N MET A 48 -2.07 -7.26 5.53
CA MET A 48 -2.94 -7.93 4.55
C MET A 48 -4.33 -8.10 5.16
N ARG A 49 -5.27 -7.25 4.77
CA ARG A 49 -6.66 -7.36 5.20
C ARG A 49 -7.39 -8.29 4.24
N ARG A 50 -8.15 -9.25 4.79
CA ARG A 50 -9.15 -9.99 4.02
C ARG A 50 -10.34 -9.05 3.79
N GLY A 51 -10.28 -8.26 2.72
CA GLY A 51 -11.37 -7.39 2.31
C GLY A 51 -12.36 -8.12 1.40
N HIS A 52 -13.61 -7.68 1.40
CA HIS A 52 -14.58 -8.10 0.41
C HIS A 52 -14.17 -7.53 -0.95
N ILE A 53 -14.13 -8.40 -1.97
CA ILE A 53 -13.91 -8.02 -3.37
C ILE A 53 -15.27 -8.09 -4.06
N SER A 54 -15.74 -6.99 -4.63
CA SER A 54 -17.00 -6.95 -5.37
C SER A 54 -16.89 -7.72 -6.69
N ALA A 55 -18.03 -8.14 -7.25
CA ALA A 55 -18.06 -8.82 -8.55
C ALA A 55 -17.41 -7.97 -9.67
N ALA A 56 -17.59 -6.65 -9.63
CA ALA A 56 -16.97 -5.74 -10.60
C ALA A 56 -15.45 -5.68 -10.44
N GLN A 57 -14.93 -5.61 -9.20
CA GLN A 57 -13.49 -5.66 -8.94
C GLN A 57 -12.89 -7.01 -9.36
N LYS A 58 -13.59 -8.12 -9.10
CA LYS A 58 -13.13 -9.43 -9.54
C LYS A 58 -13.02 -9.51 -11.05
N ARG A 59 -14.04 -9.07 -11.80
CA ARG A 59 -13.96 -8.99 -13.27
C ARG A 59 -12.79 -8.15 -13.74
N ALA A 60 -12.58 -6.97 -13.14
CA ALA A 60 -11.47 -6.10 -13.51
C ALA A 60 -10.09 -6.73 -13.23
N LEU A 61 -9.95 -7.56 -12.19
CA LEU A 61 -8.73 -8.33 -11.95
C LEU A 61 -8.48 -9.38 -13.05
N ASP A 62 -9.55 -9.96 -13.58
CA ASP A 62 -9.44 -11.02 -14.59
C ASP A 62 -9.33 -10.45 -16.02
N GLU A 63 -10.03 -9.34 -16.33
CA GLU A 63 -10.21 -8.82 -17.69
C GLU A 63 -9.36 -7.57 -17.97
N SER A 64 -9.34 -6.60 -17.04
CA SER A 64 -8.70 -5.29 -17.25
C SER A 64 -7.26 -5.24 -16.72
N LEU A 65 -6.99 -5.86 -15.56
CA LEU A 65 -5.68 -5.79 -14.92
C LEU A 65 -4.52 -6.28 -15.81
N PRO A 66 -4.65 -7.35 -16.61
CA PRO A 66 -3.54 -7.87 -17.41
C PRO A 66 -2.86 -6.84 -18.32
N GLN A 67 -3.60 -5.84 -18.83
CA GLN A 67 -3.03 -4.79 -19.68
C GLN A 67 -2.26 -3.71 -18.89
N TYR A 68 -2.49 -3.61 -17.58
CA TYR A 68 -1.87 -2.59 -16.72
C TYR A 68 -0.81 -3.18 -15.79
N GLN A 69 -0.84 -4.50 -15.55
CA GLN A 69 -0.01 -5.13 -14.55
C GLN A 69 1.43 -5.30 -15.04
N ILE A 70 2.35 -4.95 -14.16
CA ILE A 70 3.75 -5.38 -14.22
C ILE A 70 3.94 -6.37 -13.06
N GLU A 71 4.42 -7.57 -13.37
CA GLU A 71 4.75 -8.55 -12.33
C GLU A 71 6.00 -8.10 -11.58
N TYR A 72 5.97 -8.29 -10.26
CA TYR A 72 7.19 -8.06 -9.47
C TYR A 72 8.25 -9.09 -9.86
N ALA A 73 9.44 -8.58 -10.14
CA ALA A 73 10.65 -9.37 -10.31
C ALA A 73 11.82 -8.67 -9.62
N PRO A 74 12.81 -9.39 -9.06
CA PRO A 74 13.98 -8.76 -8.45
C PRO A 74 15.01 -8.32 -9.53
N GLU A 75 14.54 -7.52 -10.47
CA GLU A 75 15.31 -6.96 -11.60
C GLU A 75 14.82 -5.54 -11.90
N LEU A 76 15.69 -4.71 -12.46
CA LEU A 76 15.37 -3.32 -12.75
C LEU A 76 14.29 -3.23 -13.84
N LEU A 77 13.30 -2.38 -13.59
CA LEU A 77 12.21 -2.10 -14.52
C LEU A 77 12.72 -1.23 -15.68
N ASP A 78 12.53 -1.70 -16.88
CA ASP A 78 12.61 -0.87 -18.09
C ASP A 78 11.26 -0.15 -18.28
N ALA A 79 11.20 1.10 -17.81
CA ALA A 79 9.99 1.90 -17.86
C ALA A 79 9.55 2.20 -19.30
N ASP A 80 10.47 2.48 -20.22
CA ASP A 80 10.15 2.79 -21.61
C ASP A 80 9.48 1.60 -22.29
N LYS A 81 9.99 0.40 -22.06
CA LYS A 81 9.39 -0.84 -22.53
C LYS A 81 8.03 -1.10 -21.88
N ALA A 82 7.91 -0.91 -20.58
CA ALA A 82 6.67 -1.19 -19.82
C ALA A 82 5.52 -0.26 -20.25
N PHE A 83 5.81 1.00 -20.55
CA PHE A 83 4.81 1.99 -20.98
C PHE A 83 4.71 2.14 -22.50
N GLY A 84 5.66 1.60 -23.26
CA GLY A 84 5.73 1.75 -24.71
C GLY A 84 6.12 3.16 -25.17
N ARG A 85 6.66 3.99 -24.27
CA ARG A 85 7.08 5.37 -24.53
C ARG A 85 8.10 5.85 -23.52
N HIS A 86 8.90 6.82 -23.91
CA HIS A 86 9.77 7.58 -23.00
C HIS A 86 8.99 8.77 -22.44
N ALA A 87 8.86 8.86 -21.12
CA ALA A 87 8.19 9.96 -20.42
C ALA A 87 8.64 10.01 -18.95
N PRO A 88 8.46 11.16 -18.25
CA PRO A 88 8.72 11.24 -16.82
C PRO A 88 7.97 10.15 -16.05
N LEU A 89 8.61 9.57 -15.03
CA LEU A 89 8.07 8.46 -14.25
C LEU A 89 7.80 8.88 -12.81
N VAL A 90 6.54 8.75 -12.39
CA VAL A 90 6.11 8.99 -11.01
C VAL A 90 5.65 7.68 -10.37
N LEU A 91 6.18 7.38 -9.18
CA LEU A 91 5.78 6.23 -8.36
C LEU A 91 4.74 6.66 -7.34
N GLU A 92 3.56 6.02 -7.32
CA GLU A 92 2.59 6.17 -6.23
C GLU A 92 2.59 4.94 -5.33
N ILE A 93 2.86 5.15 -4.04
CA ILE A 93 2.90 4.09 -3.03
C ILE A 93 1.59 4.03 -2.27
N GLY A 94 0.86 2.91 -2.41
CA GLY A 94 -0.43 2.72 -1.77
C GLY A 94 -1.59 3.38 -2.53
N CYS A 95 -1.76 3.07 -3.81
CA CYS A 95 -2.82 3.63 -4.66
C CYS A 95 -4.24 3.41 -4.10
N GLY A 96 -4.43 2.47 -3.18
CA GLY A 96 -5.73 2.16 -2.60
C GLY A 96 -6.77 1.81 -3.67
N MET A 97 -7.92 2.51 -3.65
CA MET A 97 -8.98 2.31 -4.65
C MET A 97 -8.74 3.06 -5.98
N GLY A 98 -7.58 3.71 -6.13
CA GLY A 98 -7.10 4.30 -7.37
C GLY A 98 -7.79 5.59 -7.82
N GLU A 99 -8.59 6.24 -6.98
CA GLU A 99 -9.30 7.47 -7.35
C GLU A 99 -8.33 8.63 -7.62
N THR A 100 -7.34 8.77 -6.74
CA THR A 100 -6.32 9.81 -6.84
C THR A 100 -5.39 9.54 -8.02
N THR A 101 -4.88 8.31 -8.12
CA THR A 101 -4.00 7.85 -9.20
C THR A 101 -4.62 8.12 -10.57
N ALA A 102 -5.88 7.70 -10.77
CA ALA A 102 -6.56 7.87 -12.06
C ALA A 102 -6.81 9.35 -12.38
N ALA A 103 -7.21 10.15 -11.39
CA ALA A 103 -7.46 11.58 -11.61
C ALA A 103 -6.18 12.36 -11.96
N ILE A 104 -5.05 12.06 -11.27
CA ILE A 104 -3.76 12.67 -11.57
C ILE A 104 -3.26 12.22 -12.95
N ALA A 105 -3.35 10.93 -13.25
CA ALA A 105 -2.92 10.39 -14.53
C ALA A 105 -3.73 10.95 -15.72
N GLN A 106 -5.04 11.21 -15.53
CA GLN A 106 -5.88 11.87 -16.53
C GLN A 106 -5.48 13.33 -16.75
N ALA A 107 -5.11 14.04 -15.67
CA ALA A 107 -4.68 15.44 -15.76
C ALA A 107 -3.27 15.59 -16.37
N HIS A 108 -2.44 14.55 -16.31
CA HIS A 108 -1.05 14.54 -16.78
C HIS A 108 -0.78 13.39 -17.76
N PRO A 109 -1.38 13.41 -18.95
CA PRO A 109 -1.18 12.34 -19.93
C PRO A 109 0.27 12.22 -20.44
N GLU A 110 1.09 13.27 -20.28
CA GLU A 110 2.52 13.30 -20.62
C GLU A 110 3.42 12.56 -19.62
N VAL A 111 2.90 12.20 -18.43
CA VAL A 111 3.65 11.52 -17.35
C VAL A 111 3.24 10.05 -17.28
N ASN A 112 4.17 9.16 -16.99
CA ASN A 112 3.95 7.76 -16.67
C ASN A 112 3.79 7.59 -15.15
N PHE A 113 2.78 6.85 -14.73
CA PHE A 113 2.51 6.56 -13.30
C PHE A 113 2.65 5.08 -13.02
N LEU A 114 3.57 4.73 -12.12
CA LEU A 114 3.72 3.38 -11.59
C LEU A 114 3.03 3.32 -10.22
N GLY A 115 1.89 2.67 -10.15
CA GLY A 115 1.18 2.47 -8.89
C GLY A 115 1.60 1.18 -8.21
N CYS A 116 1.94 1.22 -6.92
CA CYS A 116 2.13 0.00 -6.15
C CYS A 116 1.05 -0.13 -5.07
N GLU A 117 0.47 -1.34 -4.97
CA GLU A 117 -0.58 -1.65 -4.00
C GLU A 117 -0.53 -3.13 -3.62
N VAL A 118 -0.76 -3.43 -2.35
CA VAL A 118 -0.82 -4.81 -1.84
C VAL A 118 -2.24 -5.35 -1.71
N PHE A 119 -3.21 -4.45 -1.61
CA PHE A 119 -4.61 -4.78 -1.36
C PHE A 119 -5.34 -5.11 -2.67
N VAL A 120 -5.67 -6.39 -2.84
CA VAL A 120 -6.24 -6.93 -4.09
C VAL A 120 -7.50 -6.17 -4.56
N ALA A 121 -8.41 -5.83 -3.64
CA ALA A 121 -9.61 -5.08 -4.00
C ALA A 121 -9.28 -3.65 -4.49
N GLY A 122 -8.20 -3.04 -3.97
CA GLY A 122 -7.67 -1.77 -4.45
C GLY A 122 -7.16 -1.88 -5.87
N VAL A 123 -6.30 -2.87 -6.13
CA VAL A 123 -5.78 -3.16 -7.48
C VAL A 123 -6.90 -3.36 -8.49
N GLY A 124 -7.92 -4.18 -8.16
CA GLY A 124 -9.08 -4.38 -9.03
C GLY A 124 -9.91 -3.11 -9.24
N ALA A 125 -10.02 -2.25 -8.24
CA ALA A 125 -10.73 -0.96 -8.38
C ALA A 125 -9.95 0.03 -9.26
N LEU A 126 -8.62 0.08 -9.11
CA LEU A 126 -7.76 0.90 -9.96
C LEU A 126 -7.82 0.42 -11.41
N ALA A 127 -7.59 -0.89 -11.66
CA ALA A 127 -7.64 -1.46 -13.01
C ALA A 127 -8.97 -1.16 -13.71
N LYS A 128 -10.11 -1.32 -13.01
CA LYS A 128 -11.44 -0.94 -13.51
C LYS A 128 -11.51 0.53 -13.94
N ARG A 129 -10.97 1.45 -13.12
CA ARG A 129 -10.99 2.90 -13.44
C ARG A 129 -10.14 3.21 -14.66
N LEU A 130 -8.95 2.64 -14.72
CA LEU A 130 -8.03 2.87 -15.85
C LEU A 130 -8.69 2.45 -17.16
N ASP A 131 -9.37 1.32 -17.16
CA ASP A 131 -10.11 0.79 -18.31
C ASP A 131 -11.30 1.69 -18.67
N GLU A 132 -12.17 2.03 -17.71
CA GLU A 132 -13.32 2.92 -17.90
C GLU A 132 -12.94 4.32 -18.41
N MET A 133 -11.77 4.82 -18.01
CA MET A 133 -11.25 6.14 -18.41
C MET A 133 -10.31 6.06 -19.62
N SER A 134 -10.05 4.85 -20.14
CA SER A 134 -9.11 4.59 -21.25
C SER A 134 -7.71 5.19 -21.01
N LEU A 135 -7.23 5.11 -19.76
CA LEU A 135 -5.91 5.64 -19.40
C LEU A 135 -4.82 4.64 -19.79
N THR A 136 -3.82 5.10 -20.53
CA THR A 136 -2.71 4.27 -21.03
C THR A 136 -1.39 4.55 -20.32
N ASN A 137 -1.33 5.61 -19.53
CA ASN A 137 -0.14 6.12 -18.85
C ASN A 137 0.00 5.63 -17.39
N VAL A 138 -0.70 4.56 -17.02
CA VAL A 138 -0.59 3.95 -15.67
C VAL A 138 -0.19 2.49 -15.80
N ARG A 139 0.70 2.03 -14.91
CA ARG A 139 0.99 0.60 -14.69
C ARG A 139 0.87 0.29 -13.21
N ILE A 140 0.61 -0.96 -12.87
CA ILE A 140 0.34 -1.42 -11.50
C ILE A 140 1.28 -2.57 -11.16
N VAL A 141 2.01 -2.46 -10.05
CA VAL A 141 2.74 -3.56 -9.43
C VAL A 141 2.06 -3.94 -8.13
N ARG A 142 1.56 -5.17 -8.04
CA ARG A 142 0.92 -5.67 -6.80
C ARG A 142 1.95 -6.33 -5.91
N HIS A 143 2.72 -5.52 -5.17
CA HIS A 143 3.76 -6.02 -4.28
C HIS A 143 4.07 -5.03 -3.15
N ASP A 144 4.94 -5.41 -2.20
CA ASP A 144 5.44 -4.52 -1.15
C ASP A 144 6.30 -3.40 -1.76
N ALA A 145 5.93 -2.15 -1.46
CA ALA A 145 6.60 -0.98 -2.00
C ALA A 145 8.11 -0.93 -1.67
N VAL A 146 8.50 -1.41 -0.48
CA VAL A 146 9.92 -1.45 -0.07
C VAL A 146 10.72 -2.36 -0.99
N GLU A 147 10.15 -3.52 -1.34
CA GLU A 147 10.78 -4.48 -2.25
C GLU A 147 10.78 -3.95 -3.69
N ILE A 148 9.69 -3.34 -4.16
CA ILE A 148 9.63 -2.69 -5.48
C ILE A 148 10.74 -1.64 -5.61
N VAL A 149 10.84 -0.71 -4.65
CA VAL A 149 11.83 0.38 -4.69
C VAL A 149 13.24 -0.14 -4.62
N ARG A 150 13.48 -1.20 -3.85
CA ARG A 150 14.81 -1.83 -3.72
C ARG A 150 15.25 -2.53 -5.00
N ASP A 151 14.34 -3.32 -5.58
CA ASP A 151 14.69 -4.32 -6.59
C ASP A 151 14.37 -3.89 -8.01
N MET A 152 13.29 -3.10 -8.22
CA MET A 152 12.80 -2.76 -9.55
C MET A 152 13.11 -1.33 -9.97
N ILE A 153 13.39 -0.41 -9.05
CA ILE A 153 13.60 1.01 -9.38
C ILE A 153 15.09 1.32 -9.42
N ALA A 154 15.58 1.78 -10.57
CA ALA A 154 16.95 2.21 -10.73
C ALA A 154 17.24 3.52 -9.97
N GLU A 155 18.51 3.77 -9.63
CA GLU A 155 18.93 5.05 -9.05
C GLU A 155 18.67 6.19 -10.03
N ASN A 156 18.20 7.33 -9.49
CA ASN A 156 17.92 8.55 -10.25
C ASN A 156 16.94 8.36 -11.44
N SER A 157 16.00 7.42 -11.34
CA SER A 157 15.06 7.10 -12.43
C SER A 157 13.65 7.65 -12.23
N LEU A 158 13.30 8.09 -11.02
CA LEU A 158 11.97 8.65 -10.73
C LEU A 158 11.99 10.17 -10.83
N ASP A 159 10.98 10.74 -11.47
CA ASP A 159 10.70 12.18 -11.48
C ASP A 159 9.93 12.62 -10.24
N GLY A 160 9.14 11.74 -9.66
CA GLY A 160 8.39 12.02 -8.45
C GLY A 160 7.93 10.77 -7.72
N VAL A 161 7.57 10.96 -6.45
CA VAL A 161 6.98 9.92 -5.60
C VAL A 161 5.79 10.50 -4.85
N HIS A 162 4.69 9.76 -4.85
CA HIS A 162 3.47 10.07 -4.11
C HIS A 162 3.26 9.07 -2.98
N ILE A 163 3.04 9.57 -1.74
CA ILE A 163 2.71 8.76 -0.55
C ILE A 163 1.55 9.43 0.16
N TYR A 164 0.32 9.04 -0.18
CA TYR A 164 -0.88 9.68 0.33
C TYR A 164 -1.60 8.83 1.37
N PHE A 165 -1.79 9.38 2.57
CA PHE A 165 -2.51 8.78 3.69
C PHE A 165 -2.04 7.34 4.03
N PRO A 166 -0.72 7.11 4.17
CA PRO A 166 -0.22 5.81 4.59
C PRO A 166 -0.71 5.48 5.99
N ASP A 167 -0.79 4.18 6.32
CA ASP A 167 -1.26 3.71 7.63
C ASP A 167 -0.50 4.41 8.77
N PRO A 168 -1.17 5.17 9.66
CA PRO A 168 -0.50 5.99 10.69
C PRO A 168 0.00 5.18 11.89
N TRP A 169 -0.42 3.93 12.03
CA TRP A 169 -0.03 3.04 13.13
C TRP A 169 -0.14 3.71 14.50
N ARG A 170 -1.34 4.13 14.88
CA ARG A 170 -1.66 4.98 16.04
C ARG A 170 -1.02 4.58 17.37
N LYS A 171 -0.78 3.26 17.61
CA LYS A 171 -0.16 2.77 18.85
C LYS A 171 1.35 2.91 18.76
N ALA A 172 2.01 3.54 19.73
CA ALA A 172 3.46 3.80 19.76
C ALA A 172 4.31 2.54 19.44
N ARG A 173 3.94 1.36 20.00
CA ARG A 173 4.62 0.09 19.70
C ARG A 173 4.58 -0.33 18.23
N HIS A 174 3.72 0.30 17.40
CA HIS A 174 3.56 0.05 15.98
C HIS A 174 4.21 1.12 15.10
N HIS A 175 4.73 2.22 15.64
CA HIS A 175 5.37 3.29 14.85
C HIS A 175 6.50 2.79 13.97
N LYS A 176 7.22 1.73 14.40
CA LYS A 176 8.22 1.02 13.59
C LYS A 176 7.70 0.41 12.28
N ARG A 177 6.38 0.40 12.06
CA ARG A 177 5.73 -0.03 10.81
C ARG A 177 5.42 1.13 9.87
N ARG A 178 5.59 2.37 10.31
CA ARG A 178 5.33 3.53 9.47
C ARG A 178 6.22 3.49 8.24
N LEU A 179 5.61 3.74 7.09
CA LEU A 179 6.31 3.66 5.80
C LEU A 179 7.36 4.77 5.67
N VAL A 180 6.97 6.01 6.01
CA VAL A 180 7.89 7.17 6.01
C VAL A 180 8.76 7.09 7.26
N ALA A 181 9.86 6.37 7.12
CA ALA A 181 10.87 6.13 8.17
C ALA A 181 12.20 5.73 7.53
N GLN A 182 13.31 5.91 8.25
CA GLN A 182 14.59 5.35 7.82
C GLN A 182 14.64 3.83 8.06
N PRO A 183 15.35 3.03 7.24
CA PRO A 183 16.19 3.47 6.10
C PRO A 183 15.45 3.61 4.76
N PHE A 184 14.10 3.42 4.74
CA PHE A 184 13.35 3.40 3.48
C PHE A 184 13.37 4.75 2.75
N ILE A 185 13.29 5.87 3.48
CA ILE A 185 13.32 7.20 2.85
C ILE A 185 14.69 7.50 2.21
N GLY A 186 15.79 7.08 2.80
CA GLY A 186 17.12 7.18 2.17
C GLY A 186 17.21 6.38 0.88
N LEU A 187 16.72 5.14 0.90
CA LEU A 187 16.61 4.31 -0.31
C LEU A 187 15.73 4.98 -1.37
N LEU A 188 14.55 5.47 -1.00
CA LEU A 188 13.61 6.10 -1.91
C LEU A 188 14.19 7.38 -2.52
N ALA A 189 14.84 8.23 -1.71
CA ALA A 189 15.51 9.45 -2.17
C ALA A 189 16.61 9.16 -3.21
N SER A 190 17.34 8.05 -3.06
CA SER A 190 18.35 7.63 -4.05
C SER A 190 17.76 7.23 -5.42
N ARG A 191 16.49 6.86 -5.45
CA ARG A 191 15.78 6.46 -6.67
C ARG A 191 15.23 7.67 -7.44
N ILE A 192 15.06 8.80 -6.77
CA ILE A 192 14.58 10.03 -7.38
C ILE A 192 15.75 10.76 -8.03
N ARG A 193 15.56 11.24 -9.26
CA ARG A 193 16.58 12.04 -9.93
C ARG A 193 16.75 13.42 -9.27
N PRO A 194 17.92 14.07 -9.39
CA PRO A 194 18.07 15.47 -8.98
C PRO A 194 16.98 16.37 -9.60
N GLY A 195 16.35 17.20 -8.79
CA GLY A 195 15.21 18.04 -9.18
C GLY A 195 13.84 17.31 -9.19
N GLY A 196 13.81 15.99 -8.99
CA GLY A 196 12.58 15.26 -8.75
C GLY A 196 12.04 15.47 -7.32
N TYR A 197 10.87 14.92 -6.99
CA TYR A 197 10.18 15.28 -5.74
C TYR A 197 9.59 14.07 -4.99
N ILE A 198 9.35 14.27 -3.69
CA ILE A 198 8.46 13.44 -2.86
C ILE A 198 7.29 14.30 -2.39
N HIS A 199 6.06 13.84 -2.60
CA HIS A 199 4.84 14.44 -2.08
C HIS A 199 4.14 13.48 -1.12
N CYS A 200 4.10 13.85 0.17
CA CYS A 200 3.38 13.10 1.20
C CYS A 200 2.14 13.87 1.67
N ALA A 201 1.11 13.13 2.10
CA ALA A 201 -0.03 13.69 2.81
C ALA A 201 -0.51 12.72 3.90
N THR A 202 -0.97 13.27 5.04
CA THR A 202 -1.54 12.49 6.14
C THR A 202 -2.61 13.31 6.88
N ASP A 203 -3.56 12.59 7.52
CA ASP A 203 -4.59 13.14 8.41
C ASP A 203 -4.27 12.86 9.91
N TRP A 204 -3.05 12.42 10.20
CA TRP A 204 -2.62 12.03 11.54
C TRP A 204 -1.45 12.89 12.01
N GLU A 205 -1.72 13.82 12.94
CA GLU A 205 -0.78 14.85 13.42
C GLU A 205 0.58 14.27 13.85
N ASN A 206 0.57 13.33 14.79
CA ASN A 206 1.82 12.70 15.26
C ASN A 206 2.60 11.97 14.13
N TYR A 207 1.93 11.58 13.03
CA TYR A 207 2.65 11.02 11.90
C TYR A 207 3.16 12.12 10.96
N SER A 208 2.46 13.25 10.85
CA SER A 208 2.96 14.40 10.08
C SER A 208 4.24 14.96 10.68
N GLU A 209 4.33 15.06 12.00
CA GLU A 209 5.54 15.46 12.73
C GLU A 209 6.70 14.51 12.46
N GLN A 210 6.47 13.19 12.55
CA GLN A 210 7.49 12.19 12.22
C GLN A 210 7.89 12.24 10.73
N MET A 211 6.94 12.43 9.81
CA MET A 211 7.25 12.59 8.38
C MET A 211 8.16 13.78 8.15
N LEU A 212 7.85 14.94 8.78
CA LEU A 212 8.65 16.14 8.70
C LEU A 212 10.07 15.87 9.20
N GLU A 213 10.22 15.29 10.40
CA GLU A 213 11.52 14.95 10.99
C GLU A 213 12.34 14.01 10.09
N VAL A 214 11.73 12.94 9.58
CA VAL A 214 12.41 11.94 8.74
C VAL A 214 12.84 12.51 7.39
N LEU A 215 11.99 13.31 6.75
CA LEU A 215 12.28 13.91 5.44
C LEU A 215 13.32 15.04 5.56
N GLU A 216 13.27 15.85 6.62
CA GLU A 216 14.29 16.88 6.93
C GLU A 216 15.65 16.26 7.25
N GLY A 217 15.65 15.11 7.94
CA GLY A 217 16.86 14.37 8.28
C GLY A 217 17.51 13.64 7.09
N GLU A 218 16.86 13.59 5.92
CA GLU A 218 17.42 12.95 4.74
C GLU A 218 18.34 13.91 3.95
N PRO A 219 19.67 13.66 3.90
CA PRO A 219 20.61 14.61 3.29
C PRO A 219 20.35 14.90 1.80
N LEU A 220 19.73 13.98 1.11
CA LEU A 220 19.41 14.10 -0.33
C LEU A 220 18.17 14.95 -0.60
N LEU A 221 17.38 15.30 0.42
CA LEU A 221 16.12 16.01 0.27
C LEU A 221 16.21 17.45 0.78
N GLU A 222 15.39 18.32 0.22
CA GLU A 222 15.20 19.69 0.65
C GLU A 222 13.71 20.02 0.67
N ASN A 223 13.23 20.63 1.76
CA ASN A 223 11.84 21.02 1.91
C ASN A 223 11.51 22.18 0.96
N LEU A 224 10.57 21.99 0.05
CA LEU A 224 10.17 22.99 -0.95
C LEU A 224 9.64 24.29 -0.30
N HIS A 225 9.08 24.21 0.89
CA HIS A 225 8.49 25.34 1.63
C HIS A 225 9.35 25.85 2.77
N GLY A 226 10.62 25.43 2.81
CA GLY A 226 11.58 25.78 3.85
C GLY A 226 11.50 24.86 5.07
N ALA A 227 12.61 24.74 5.78
CA ALA A 227 12.74 23.84 6.91
C ALA A 227 11.65 24.06 7.97
N GLY A 228 11.10 22.99 8.49
CA GLY A 228 10.05 22.99 9.51
C GLY A 228 8.64 23.32 9.01
N ASN A 229 8.45 23.59 7.72
CA ASN A 229 7.14 23.99 7.18
C ASN A 229 6.43 22.85 6.47
N PHE A 230 5.11 22.79 6.64
CA PHE A 230 4.23 21.95 5.84
C PHE A 230 3.88 22.64 4.50
N SER A 231 3.65 21.83 3.49
CA SER A 231 3.19 22.27 2.17
C SER A 231 1.69 22.50 2.16
N PRO A 232 1.15 23.25 1.18
CA PRO A 232 -0.29 23.32 0.95
C PRO A 232 -0.89 21.93 0.81
N VAL A 233 -2.09 21.72 1.36
CA VAL A 233 -2.74 20.40 1.48
C VAL A 233 -2.98 19.74 0.12
N MET A 234 -3.31 20.53 -0.90
CA MET A 234 -3.58 20.04 -2.25
C MET A 234 -2.32 19.91 -3.11
N GLY A 235 -1.14 20.12 -2.52
CA GLY A 235 0.13 20.12 -3.22
C GLY A 235 0.50 21.50 -3.79
N THR A 236 1.33 21.49 -4.80
CA THR A 236 1.88 22.66 -5.49
C THR A 236 1.68 22.50 -7.00
N PRO A 237 1.93 23.52 -7.83
CA PRO A 237 1.91 23.34 -9.29
C PRO A 237 2.82 22.23 -9.81
N LEU A 238 3.85 21.84 -9.04
CA LEU A 238 4.72 20.70 -9.38
C LEU A 238 4.03 19.34 -9.18
N CYS A 239 3.15 19.23 -8.19
CA CYS A 239 2.57 17.97 -7.75
C CYS A 239 1.18 18.16 -7.12
N GLU A 240 0.25 18.70 -7.90
CA GLU A 240 -1.14 18.87 -7.45
C GLU A 240 -1.81 17.52 -7.17
N ARG A 241 -2.62 17.51 -6.12
CA ARG A 241 -3.35 16.32 -5.68
C ARG A 241 -4.84 16.64 -5.58
N PRO A 242 -5.74 15.82 -6.15
CA PRO A 242 -7.17 16.00 -5.96
C PRO A 242 -7.57 15.71 -4.50
N ARG A 243 -8.69 16.28 -4.06
CA ARG A 243 -9.25 15.99 -2.73
C ARG A 243 -9.67 14.53 -2.64
N THR A 244 -9.04 13.77 -1.74
CA THR A 244 -9.32 12.34 -1.57
C THR A 244 -10.51 12.11 -0.64
N LYS A 245 -11.09 10.89 -0.67
CA LYS A 245 -12.10 10.47 0.30
C LYS A 245 -11.56 10.45 1.74
N PHE A 246 -10.27 10.12 1.91
CA PHE A 246 -9.61 10.16 3.23
C PHE A 246 -9.53 11.59 3.75
N GLN A 247 -9.12 12.54 2.92
CA GLN A 247 -9.11 13.95 3.25
C GLN A 247 -10.52 14.44 3.63
N ALA A 248 -11.52 14.19 2.79
CA ALA A 248 -12.90 14.59 3.06
C ALA A 248 -13.45 13.97 4.36
N ARG A 249 -13.04 12.75 4.69
CA ARG A 249 -13.37 12.11 5.97
C ARG A 249 -12.65 12.77 7.14
N GLY A 250 -11.35 13.04 7.02
CA GLY A 250 -10.54 13.70 8.04
C GLY A 250 -11.12 15.07 8.39
N GLU A 251 -11.37 15.90 7.39
CA GLU A 251 -11.98 17.22 7.53
C GLU A 251 -13.36 17.17 8.23
N ARG A 252 -14.23 16.22 7.84
CA ARG A 252 -15.54 16.02 8.46
C ARG A 252 -15.44 15.62 9.95
N LEU A 253 -14.36 14.92 10.33
CA LEU A 253 -14.10 14.51 11.71
C LEU A 253 -13.31 15.58 12.48
N GLY A 254 -13.01 16.73 11.88
CA GLY A 254 -12.24 17.80 12.50
C GLY A 254 -10.74 17.53 12.60
N TYR A 255 -10.21 16.56 11.82
CA TYR A 255 -8.78 16.29 11.75
C TYR A 255 -8.10 17.32 10.85
N GLY A 256 -6.88 17.72 11.22
CA GLY A 256 -5.99 18.44 10.33
C GLY A 256 -5.56 17.56 9.15
N ILE A 257 -5.17 18.20 8.06
CA ILE A 257 -4.52 17.54 6.93
C ILE A 257 -3.18 18.21 6.72
N TRP A 258 -2.12 17.43 6.64
CA TRP A 258 -0.75 17.92 6.47
C TRP A 258 -0.19 17.41 5.15
N GLY A 259 0.32 18.35 4.35
CA GLY A 259 1.06 18.09 3.11
C GLY A 259 2.55 18.32 3.33
N LEU A 260 3.39 17.54 2.67
CA LEU A 260 4.85 17.71 2.68
C LEU A 260 5.37 17.49 1.27
N VAL A 261 6.12 18.44 0.73
CA VAL A 261 6.78 18.34 -0.58
C VAL A 261 8.26 18.60 -0.40
N TYR A 262 9.07 17.66 -0.84
CA TYR A 262 10.53 17.72 -0.79
C TYR A 262 11.10 17.51 -2.18
N ILE A 263 12.17 18.25 -2.49
CA ILE A 263 12.89 18.16 -3.75
C ILE A 263 14.18 17.37 -3.53
N ARG A 264 14.54 16.53 -4.48
CA ARG A 264 15.85 15.85 -4.53
C ARG A 264 16.90 16.85 -4.96
N LYS A 265 17.91 17.09 -4.08
CA LYS A 265 19.10 17.94 -4.35
C LYS A 265 19.98 17.38 -5.46
#